data_0215d04ec48b811449781fc27e430102
#
_entry.id   0215d04ec48b811449781fc27e430102
#
_cell.length_a   1.000
_cell.length_b   1.000
_cell.length_c   1.000
_cell.angle_alpha   90.00
_cell.angle_beta   90.00
_cell.angle_gamma   90.00
#
_symmetry.space_group_name_H-M   'P 1'
#
loop_
_entity.id
_entity.type
_entity.pdbx_description
1 polymer ?
#
loop_
_entity_poly.entity_id
_entity_poly.type
_entity_poly.pdbx_seq_one_letter_code
_entity_poly.pdbx_strand_id
1 'polypeptide(L)'
;LYQDGISNYCSVARLQAFNENNQPHLGWTGFYDSYEALNVNMDNLLHIHFITCCDRVYIVENPSVFQALLKKIKKEKIEKIGLVCTNGQLNYSAYLLLDILVNSNIEIYYSGDMDPEGLLIADKIKQRYPSIKLWCYDVRQYEISKSKEQATDQRMHMLDALKDETLIRIGKCISENKNRVGYQENMIEEYHKTLY
;
A
#
# COMPACT_ATOMS: atom_id res chain seq x y z
N LEU A 1 -24.93 4.33 -6.97
CA LEU A 1 -23.66 4.74 -7.59
C LEU A 1 -23.04 3.50 -8.24
N TYR A 2 -23.19 3.37 -9.55
CA TYR A 2 -22.45 2.38 -10.33
C TYR A 2 -20.96 2.78 -10.26
N GLN A 3 -20.19 2.09 -9.45
CA GLN A 3 -18.75 2.12 -9.62
C GLN A 3 -18.42 1.13 -10.74
N ASP A 4 -17.99 1.68 -11.86
CA ASP A 4 -17.49 0.93 -12.99
C ASP A 4 -16.33 0.04 -12.49
N GLY A 5 -16.52 -1.28 -12.56
CA GLY A 5 -15.55 -2.27 -12.11
C GLY A 5 -14.21 -2.20 -12.84
N ILE A 6 -14.15 -1.54 -13.99
CA ILE A 6 -12.96 -1.39 -14.83
C ILE A 6 -12.13 -0.18 -14.40
N SER A 7 -12.77 0.95 -14.04
CA SER A 7 -12.09 2.21 -13.69
C SER A 7 -11.38 2.16 -12.33
N ASN A 8 -11.79 1.24 -11.45
CA ASN A 8 -11.19 1.05 -10.15
C ASN A 8 -10.18 -0.10 -10.22
N TYR A 9 -8.91 0.20 -10.13
CA TYR A 9 -7.84 -0.79 -10.20
C TYR A 9 -6.74 -0.55 -9.18
N CYS A 10 -5.98 -1.61 -8.92
CA CYS A 10 -4.70 -1.56 -8.21
C CYS A 10 -3.60 -2.00 -9.17
N SER A 11 -2.38 -1.54 -8.94
CA SER A 11 -1.22 -2.09 -9.61
C SER A 11 -0.55 -3.12 -8.71
N VAL A 12 -0.23 -4.28 -9.25
CA VAL A 12 0.43 -5.37 -8.53
C VAL A 12 1.70 -5.79 -9.26
N ALA A 13 2.69 -6.28 -8.53
CA ALA A 13 3.89 -6.88 -9.11
C ALA A 13 4.41 -8.00 -8.22
N ARG A 14 5.04 -9.00 -8.82
CA ARG A 14 5.62 -10.15 -8.11
C ARG A 14 4.61 -10.90 -7.23
N LEU A 15 3.36 -10.97 -7.67
CA LEU A 15 2.30 -11.78 -7.08
C LEU A 15 1.84 -12.84 -8.08
N GLN A 16 1.62 -14.04 -7.60
CA GLN A 16 1.04 -15.14 -8.37
C GLN A 16 -0.35 -15.45 -7.82
N ALA A 17 -1.33 -15.38 -8.68
CA ALA A 17 -2.73 -15.65 -8.35
C ALA A 17 -3.17 -17.04 -8.81
N PHE A 18 -4.11 -17.63 -8.07
CA PHE A 18 -4.66 -18.95 -8.30
C PHE A 18 -6.20 -18.91 -8.27
N ASN A 19 -6.82 -19.71 -9.13
CA ASN A 19 -8.27 -19.91 -9.14
C ASN A 19 -8.71 -20.92 -8.08
N GLU A 20 -10.01 -21.13 -7.97
CA GLU A 20 -10.63 -22.10 -7.04
C GLU A 20 -10.17 -23.55 -7.21
N ASN A 21 -9.67 -23.91 -8.39
CA ASN A 21 -9.13 -25.25 -8.69
C ASN A 21 -7.63 -25.36 -8.43
N ASN A 22 -7.04 -24.41 -7.71
CA ASN A 22 -5.60 -24.30 -7.44
C ASN A 22 -4.73 -24.24 -8.71
N GLN A 23 -5.26 -23.74 -9.80
CA GLN A 23 -4.51 -23.54 -11.03
C GLN A 23 -3.99 -22.10 -11.10
N PRO A 24 -2.71 -21.90 -11.49
CA PRO A 24 -2.15 -20.57 -11.63
C PRO A 24 -2.82 -19.79 -12.75
N HIS A 25 -3.12 -18.54 -12.50
CA HIS A 25 -3.67 -17.65 -13.51
C HIS A 25 -2.57 -17.20 -14.47
N LEU A 26 -2.64 -17.62 -15.75
CA LEU A 26 -1.59 -17.42 -16.73
C LEU A 26 -1.18 -15.95 -16.93
N GLY A 27 -2.12 -15.03 -16.91
CA GLY A 27 -1.82 -13.60 -17.02
C GLY A 27 -0.95 -13.12 -15.86
N TRP A 28 -1.25 -13.51 -14.64
CA TRP A 28 -0.44 -13.15 -13.47
C TRP A 28 0.96 -13.78 -13.54
N THR A 29 1.05 -15.04 -13.98
CA THR A 29 2.34 -15.74 -14.15
C THR A 29 3.26 -15.00 -15.10
N GLY A 30 2.76 -14.54 -16.25
CA GLY A 30 3.57 -13.79 -17.23
C GLY A 30 4.15 -12.50 -16.65
N PHE A 31 3.34 -11.72 -15.95
CA PHE A 31 3.80 -10.48 -15.29
C PHE A 31 4.72 -10.75 -14.10
N TYR A 32 4.46 -11.83 -13.35
CA TYR A 32 5.33 -12.29 -12.27
C TYR A 32 6.74 -12.61 -12.79
N ASP A 33 6.86 -13.41 -13.83
CA ASP A 33 8.15 -13.86 -14.38
C ASP A 33 8.94 -12.73 -15.03
N SER A 34 8.24 -11.78 -15.67
CA SER A 34 8.88 -10.63 -16.35
C SER A 34 9.28 -9.48 -15.39
N TYR A 35 8.91 -9.55 -14.10
CA TYR A 35 9.07 -8.43 -13.15
C TYR A 35 8.37 -7.16 -13.65
N GLU A 36 7.17 -7.31 -14.16
CA GLU A 36 6.36 -6.20 -14.65
C GLU A 36 5.13 -5.96 -13.78
N ALA A 37 4.63 -4.73 -13.84
CA ALA A 37 3.41 -4.35 -13.13
C ALA A 37 2.18 -4.78 -13.94
N LEU A 38 1.21 -5.36 -13.25
CA LEU A 38 -0.11 -5.70 -13.76
C LEU A 38 -1.15 -4.81 -13.08
N ASN A 39 -2.00 -4.14 -13.85
CA ASN A 39 -3.17 -3.45 -13.31
C ASN A 39 -4.33 -4.44 -13.21
N VAL A 40 -4.88 -4.59 -12.02
CA VAL A 40 -5.99 -5.50 -11.72
C VAL A 40 -7.20 -4.71 -11.23
N ASN A 41 -8.32 -4.95 -11.84
CA ASN A 41 -9.61 -4.38 -11.47
C ASN A 41 -10.47 -5.41 -10.72
N MET A 42 -11.66 -5.00 -10.33
CA MET A 42 -12.58 -5.86 -9.60
C MET A 42 -12.90 -7.15 -10.36
N ASP A 43 -13.15 -7.06 -11.68
CA ASP A 43 -13.52 -8.23 -12.49
C ASP A 43 -12.37 -9.24 -12.58
N ASN A 44 -11.13 -8.77 -12.63
CA ASN A 44 -9.96 -9.65 -12.58
C ASN A 44 -9.83 -10.38 -11.23
N LEU A 45 -10.20 -9.71 -10.13
CA LEU A 45 -10.04 -10.24 -8.77
C LEU A 45 -11.15 -11.21 -8.37
N LEU A 46 -12.35 -11.11 -8.94
CA LEU A 46 -13.48 -12.00 -8.63
C LEU A 46 -13.19 -13.48 -8.92
N HIS A 47 -12.26 -13.77 -9.81
CA HIS A 47 -11.86 -15.14 -10.17
C HIS A 47 -10.61 -15.64 -9.45
N ILE A 48 -10.06 -14.83 -8.54
CA ILE A 48 -8.87 -15.18 -7.77
C ILE A 48 -9.29 -15.73 -6.40
N HIS A 49 -8.83 -16.94 -6.11
CA HIS A 49 -9.11 -17.60 -4.84
C HIS A 49 -8.05 -17.29 -3.78
N PHE A 50 -6.78 -17.34 -4.16
CA PHE A 50 -5.67 -16.96 -3.30
C PHE A 50 -4.48 -16.43 -4.09
N ILE A 51 -3.56 -15.77 -3.38
CA ILE A 51 -2.31 -15.23 -3.90
C ILE A 51 -1.15 -15.87 -3.14
N THR A 52 -0.05 -16.13 -3.83
CA THR A 52 1.15 -16.71 -3.23
C THR A 52 2.42 -16.26 -3.96
N CYS A 53 3.52 -17.01 -3.83
CA CYS A 53 4.86 -16.76 -4.36
C CYS A 53 5.61 -15.63 -3.66
N CYS A 54 5.09 -15.16 -2.52
CA CYS A 54 5.79 -14.20 -1.67
C CYS A 54 5.56 -14.53 -0.20
N ASP A 55 6.54 -14.22 0.63
CA ASP A 55 6.42 -14.29 2.08
C ASP A 55 5.84 -12.98 2.62
N ARG A 56 6.07 -11.88 1.88
CA ARG A 56 5.68 -10.52 2.26
C ARG A 56 5.10 -9.75 1.09
N VAL A 57 4.10 -8.93 1.37
CA VAL A 57 3.56 -7.97 0.42
C VAL A 57 3.69 -6.57 1.01
N TYR A 58 4.28 -5.67 0.24
CA TYR A 58 4.37 -4.25 0.57
C TYR A 58 3.36 -3.46 -0.24
N ILE A 59 2.55 -2.68 0.44
CA ILE A 59 1.48 -1.88 -0.15
C ILE A 59 1.83 -0.41 0.01
N VAL A 60 1.79 0.33 -1.08
CA VAL A 60 2.01 1.78 -1.12
C VAL A 60 0.85 2.46 -1.85
N GLU A 61 0.63 3.75 -1.59
CA GLU A 61 -0.41 4.53 -2.26
C GLU A 61 0.07 5.15 -3.56
N ASN A 62 1.36 5.51 -3.60
CA ASN A 62 1.92 6.34 -4.66
C ASN A 62 2.54 5.51 -5.78
N PRO A 63 2.10 5.71 -7.06
CA PRO A 63 2.64 4.99 -8.20
C PRO A 63 4.15 5.22 -8.44
N SER A 64 4.67 6.39 -8.11
CA SER A 64 6.11 6.69 -8.27
C SER A 64 6.96 5.89 -7.30
N VAL A 65 6.47 5.74 -6.05
CA VAL A 65 7.11 4.91 -5.03
C VAL A 65 7.06 3.44 -5.44
N PHE A 66 5.89 2.95 -5.86
CA PHE A 66 5.73 1.59 -6.39
C PHE A 66 6.73 1.29 -7.52
N GLN A 67 6.85 2.20 -8.48
CA GLN A 67 7.79 2.08 -9.61
C GLN A 67 9.25 2.03 -9.14
N ALA A 68 9.63 2.87 -8.17
CA ALA A 68 10.98 2.88 -7.61
C ALA A 68 11.32 1.55 -6.93
N LEU A 69 10.39 1.02 -6.12
CA LEU A 69 10.53 -0.28 -5.46
C LEU A 69 10.62 -1.43 -6.46
N LEU A 70 9.75 -1.45 -7.48
CA LEU A 70 9.77 -2.48 -8.51
C LEU A 70 11.08 -2.48 -9.30
N LYS A 71 11.62 -1.29 -9.63
CA LYS A 71 12.94 -1.16 -10.27
C LYS A 71 14.05 -1.77 -9.41
N LYS A 72 14.04 -1.54 -8.10
CA LYS A 72 14.99 -2.15 -7.17
C LYS A 72 14.85 -3.66 -7.15
N ILE A 73 13.63 -4.18 -6.97
CA ILE A 73 13.36 -5.63 -6.96
C ILE A 73 13.86 -6.29 -8.26
N LYS A 74 13.56 -5.69 -9.41
CA LYS A 74 14.00 -6.19 -10.72
C LYS A 74 15.52 -6.17 -10.86
N LYS A 75 16.18 -5.08 -10.46
CA LYS A 75 17.63 -4.91 -10.55
C LYS A 75 18.39 -5.91 -9.67
N GLU A 76 17.93 -6.09 -8.44
CA GLU A 76 18.59 -6.93 -7.43
C GLU A 76 18.05 -8.37 -7.42
N LYS A 77 17.05 -8.66 -8.26
CA LYS A 77 16.34 -9.95 -8.34
C LYS A 77 15.86 -10.44 -6.97
N ILE A 78 15.27 -9.50 -6.20
CA ILE A 78 14.72 -9.83 -4.90
C ILE A 78 13.53 -10.77 -5.10
N GLU A 79 13.57 -11.91 -4.43
CA GLU A 79 12.53 -12.92 -4.48
C GLU A 79 11.64 -12.85 -3.24
N LYS A 80 10.47 -13.48 -3.32
CA LYS A 80 9.52 -13.66 -2.22
C LYS A 80 8.91 -12.36 -1.67
N ILE A 81 9.01 -11.28 -2.41
CA ILE A 81 8.38 -10.00 -2.10
C ILE A 81 7.37 -9.64 -3.19
N GLY A 82 6.12 -9.41 -2.78
CA GLY A 82 5.08 -8.84 -3.60
C GLY A 82 4.94 -7.33 -3.38
N LEU A 83 4.52 -6.62 -4.40
CA LEU A 83 4.19 -5.19 -4.35
C LEU A 83 2.75 -4.94 -4.77
N VAL A 84 2.11 -4.00 -4.10
CA VAL A 84 0.79 -3.46 -4.44
C VAL A 84 0.84 -1.94 -4.39
N CYS A 85 0.22 -1.28 -5.37
CA CYS A 85 -0.09 0.14 -5.33
C CYS A 85 -1.60 0.33 -5.40
N THR A 86 -2.17 1.06 -4.43
CA THR A 86 -3.60 1.37 -4.40
C THR A 86 -3.99 2.51 -5.34
N ASN A 87 -2.99 3.21 -5.90
CA ASN A 87 -3.17 4.37 -6.78
C ASN A 87 -3.98 5.51 -6.11
N GLY A 88 -3.63 5.83 -4.88
CA GLY A 88 -4.29 6.81 -4.03
C GLY A 88 -5.29 6.17 -3.07
N GLN A 89 -6.47 6.76 -2.93
CA GLN A 89 -7.49 6.29 -1.99
C GLN A 89 -7.95 4.87 -2.28
N LEU A 90 -8.23 4.11 -1.21
CA LEU A 90 -8.75 2.76 -1.31
C LEU A 90 -10.08 2.73 -2.06
N ASN A 91 -10.09 2.05 -3.19
CA ASN A 91 -11.25 1.73 -3.99
C ASN A 91 -11.72 0.29 -3.73
N TYR A 92 -12.80 -0.15 -4.38
CA TYR A 92 -13.32 -1.51 -4.21
C TYR A 92 -12.32 -2.60 -4.61
N SER A 93 -11.56 -2.40 -5.68
CA SER A 93 -10.53 -3.35 -6.10
C SER A 93 -9.44 -3.49 -5.05
N ALA A 94 -9.05 -2.37 -4.40
CA ALA A 94 -8.09 -2.40 -3.30
C ALA A 94 -8.60 -3.22 -2.12
N TYR A 95 -9.85 -3.02 -1.69
CA TYR A 95 -10.44 -3.78 -0.60
C TYR A 95 -10.55 -5.27 -0.94
N LEU A 96 -11.02 -5.62 -2.15
CA LEU A 96 -11.11 -7.02 -2.58
C LEU A 96 -9.73 -7.68 -2.63
N LEU A 97 -8.71 -6.97 -3.15
CA LEU A 97 -7.34 -7.47 -3.15
C LEU A 97 -6.81 -7.68 -1.74
N LEU A 98 -7.06 -6.74 -0.80
CA LEU A 98 -6.68 -6.88 0.60
C LEU A 98 -7.36 -8.08 1.27
N ASP A 99 -8.65 -8.29 1.03
CA ASP A 99 -9.39 -9.45 1.53
C ASP A 99 -8.75 -10.76 1.04
N ILE A 100 -8.37 -10.86 -0.24
CA ILE A 100 -7.68 -12.03 -0.80
C ILE A 100 -6.29 -12.20 -0.15
N LEU A 101 -5.48 -11.15 -0.03
CA LEU A 101 -4.13 -11.21 0.53
C LEU A 101 -4.15 -11.64 2.00
N VAL A 102 -5.04 -11.08 2.81
CA VAL A 102 -5.18 -11.45 4.24
C VAL A 102 -5.57 -12.92 4.39
N ASN A 103 -6.47 -13.42 3.53
CA ASN A 103 -6.88 -14.82 3.52
C ASN A 103 -5.80 -15.77 2.95
N SER A 104 -4.79 -15.25 2.26
CA SER A 104 -3.69 -16.04 1.70
C SER A 104 -2.54 -16.30 2.68
N ASN A 105 -2.67 -15.89 3.95
CA ASN A 105 -1.68 -16.08 5.02
C ASN A 105 -0.28 -15.51 4.68
N ILE A 106 -0.26 -14.33 4.06
CA ILE A 106 0.94 -13.58 3.70
C ILE A 106 1.14 -12.44 4.70
N GLU A 107 2.39 -12.14 5.08
CA GLU A 107 2.68 -10.93 5.86
C GLU A 107 2.46 -9.68 5.00
N ILE A 108 1.62 -8.76 5.47
CA ILE A 108 1.26 -7.55 4.73
C ILE A 108 1.78 -6.32 5.47
N TYR A 109 2.47 -5.48 4.72
CA TYR A 109 3.02 -4.21 5.16
C TYR A 109 2.40 -3.08 4.35
N TYR A 110 1.95 -2.04 5.03
CA TYR A 110 1.32 -0.88 4.41
C TYR A 110 2.05 0.41 4.75
N SER A 111 2.22 1.25 3.75
CA SER A 111 2.70 2.62 3.89
C SER A 111 1.92 3.57 3.00
N GLY A 112 1.70 4.78 3.48
CA GLY A 112 0.99 5.86 2.80
C GLY A 112 1.66 7.21 3.06
N ASP A 113 1.06 8.29 2.56
CA ASP A 113 1.49 9.64 2.89
C ASP A 113 1.24 9.94 4.37
N MET A 114 2.10 10.77 4.96
CA MET A 114 1.93 11.25 6.32
C MET A 114 1.29 12.64 6.30
N ASP A 115 0.08 12.67 5.77
CA ASP A 115 -0.84 13.79 5.79
C ASP A 115 -2.18 13.36 6.43
N PRO A 116 -3.11 14.27 6.71
CA PRO A 116 -4.35 13.91 7.39
C PRO A 116 -5.15 12.81 6.68
N GLU A 117 -5.22 12.84 5.36
CA GLU A 117 -5.94 11.85 4.56
C GLU A 117 -5.24 10.49 4.57
N GLY A 118 -3.91 10.47 4.36
CA GLY A 118 -3.11 9.23 4.35
C GLY A 118 -3.13 8.55 5.72
N LEU A 119 -3.03 9.32 6.82
CA LEU A 119 -3.16 8.76 8.18
C LEU A 119 -4.54 8.14 8.42
N LEU A 120 -5.61 8.76 7.93
CA LEU A 120 -6.96 8.19 8.04
C LEU A 120 -7.13 6.93 7.19
N ILE A 121 -6.52 6.86 6.00
CA ILE A 121 -6.52 5.66 5.17
C ILE A 121 -5.82 4.53 5.92
N ALA A 122 -4.62 4.80 6.47
CA ALA A 122 -3.86 3.85 7.26
C ALA A 122 -4.64 3.34 8.48
N ASP A 123 -5.31 4.24 9.20
CA ASP A 123 -6.13 3.89 10.36
C ASP A 123 -7.31 2.99 9.97
N LYS A 124 -8.03 3.30 8.89
CA LYS A 124 -9.12 2.46 8.38
C LYS A 124 -8.62 1.06 7.99
N ILE A 125 -7.45 0.96 7.36
CA ILE A 125 -6.81 -0.32 7.05
C ILE A 125 -6.53 -1.10 8.34
N LYS A 126 -5.92 -0.48 9.33
CA LYS A 126 -5.61 -1.11 10.62
C LYS A 126 -6.86 -1.57 11.36
N GLN A 127 -7.93 -0.77 11.33
CA GLN A 127 -9.21 -1.13 11.96
C GLN A 127 -9.87 -2.34 11.27
N ARG A 128 -9.82 -2.41 9.94
CA ARG A 128 -10.43 -3.50 9.18
C ARG A 128 -9.55 -4.76 9.15
N TYR A 129 -8.24 -4.59 9.09
CA TYR A 129 -7.25 -5.65 8.95
C TYR A 129 -6.15 -5.53 10.03
N PRO A 130 -6.40 -5.96 11.26
CA PRO A 130 -5.45 -5.81 12.38
C PRO A 130 -4.10 -6.51 12.14
N SER A 131 -4.06 -7.53 11.28
CA SER A 131 -2.84 -8.26 10.91
C SER A 131 -1.88 -7.45 10.01
N ILE A 132 -2.38 -6.43 9.31
CA ILE A 132 -1.54 -5.58 8.46
C ILE A 132 -0.63 -4.71 9.35
N LYS A 133 0.65 -4.73 9.05
CA LYS A 133 1.68 -3.96 9.76
C LYS A 133 1.91 -2.62 9.06
N LEU A 134 2.05 -1.54 9.82
CA LEU A 134 2.51 -0.27 9.28
C LEU A 134 4.01 -0.36 8.98
N TRP A 135 4.43 0.12 7.80
CA TRP A 135 5.78 0.05 7.31
C TRP A 135 6.35 1.44 7.06
N CYS A 136 7.50 1.73 7.65
CA CYS A 136 8.09 3.06 7.61
C CYS A 136 7.10 4.16 8.05
N TYR A 137 6.35 3.90 9.11
CA TYR A 137 5.26 4.75 9.58
C TYR A 137 5.46 5.05 11.06
N ASP A 138 6.45 5.91 11.36
CA ASP A 138 6.71 6.40 12.71
C ASP A 138 7.18 7.88 12.68
N VAL A 139 7.45 8.44 13.85
CA VAL A 139 7.89 9.83 14.00
C VAL A 139 9.20 10.11 13.27
N ARG A 140 10.14 9.16 13.26
CA ARG A 140 11.43 9.32 12.55
C ARG A 140 11.19 9.38 11.04
N GLN A 141 10.36 8.49 10.50
CA GLN A 141 10.03 8.49 9.09
C GLN A 141 9.23 9.74 8.70
N TYR A 142 8.34 10.23 9.58
CA TYR A 142 7.69 11.52 9.35
C TYR A 142 8.72 12.65 9.20
N GLU A 143 9.74 12.72 10.06
CA GLU A 143 10.78 13.74 9.96
C GLU A 143 11.53 13.70 8.60
N ILE A 144 11.74 12.50 8.05
CA ILE A 144 12.37 12.31 6.73
C ILE A 144 11.40 12.68 5.60
N SER A 145 10.12 12.34 5.73
CA SER A 145 9.09 12.54 4.70
C SER A 145 8.62 13.99 4.57
N LYS A 146 8.90 14.85 5.57
CA LYS A 146 8.37 16.22 5.62
C LYS A 146 8.61 16.99 4.32
N SER A 147 7.54 17.61 3.85
CA SER A 147 7.54 18.54 2.74
C SER A 147 7.50 20.01 3.22
N LYS A 148 7.44 20.94 2.26
CA LYS A 148 7.17 22.36 2.55
C LYS A 148 5.68 22.64 2.66
N GLU A 149 4.84 21.73 2.25
CA GLU A 149 3.39 21.88 2.23
C GLU A 149 2.79 21.74 3.62
N GLN A 150 1.71 22.47 3.86
CA GLN A 150 1.00 22.49 5.13
C GLN A 150 -0.46 22.12 4.90
N ALA A 151 -0.99 21.27 5.76
CA ALA A 151 -2.41 20.98 5.80
C ALA A 151 -3.17 22.18 6.37
N THR A 152 -4.36 22.44 5.84
CA THR A 152 -5.27 23.43 6.41
C THR A 152 -5.81 22.96 7.77
N ASP A 153 -6.25 23.90 8.61
CA ASP A 153 -6.84 23.55 9.91
C ASP A 153 -8.06 22.61 9.75
N GLN A 154 -8.85 22.81 8.69
CA GLN A 154 -9.98 21.92 8.39
C GLN A 154 -9.51 20.47 8.14
N ARG A 155 -8.40 20.26 7.41
CA ARG A 155 -7.83 18.94 7.21
C ARG A 155 -7.27 18.37 8.51
N MET A 156 -6.63 19.19 9.34
CA MET A 156 -6.08 18.76 10.63
C MET A 156 -7.15 18.22 11.59
N HIS A 157 -8.38 18.74 11.57
CA HIS A 157 -9.48 18.17 12.36
C HIS A 157 -9.84 16.73 12.02
N MET A 158 -9.45 16.26 10.82
CA MET A 158 -9.65 14.83 10.46
C MET A 158 -8.84 13.90 11.35
N LEU A 159 -7.72 14.37 11.91
CA LEU A 159 -6.86 13.58 12.80
C LEU A 159 -7.53 13.22 14.13
N ASP A 160 -8.57 13.94 14.54
CA ASP A 160 -9.34 13.65 15.76
C ASP A 160 -10.05 12.28 15.68
N ALA A 161 -10.23 11.74 14.46
CA ALA A 161 -10.87 10.45 14.24
C ALA A 161 -9.91 9.24 14.31
N LEU A 162 -8.60 9.48 14.41
CA LEU A 162 -7.59 8.41 14.47
C LEU A 162 -7.75 7.56 15.75
N LYS A 163 -7.50 6.27 15.62
CA LYS A 163 -7.59 5.29 16.71
C LYS A 163 -6.26 4.58 16.98
N ASP A 164 -5.45 4.34 15.95
CA ASP A 164 -4.14 3.70 16.11
C ASP A 164 -3.17 4.66 16.80
N GLU A 165 -2.51 4.19 17.87
CA GLU A 165 -1.61 5.01 18.69
C GLU A 165 -0.39 5.53 17.92
N THR A 166 0.11 4.77 16.96
CA THR A 166 1.25 5.19 16.13
C THR A 166 0.86 6.35 15.23
N LEU A 167 -0.31 6.24 14.60
CA LEU A 167 -0.85 7.28 13.73
C LEU A 167 -1.22 8.54 14.49
N ILE A 168 -1.77 8.41 15.71
CA ILE A 168 -2.03 9.56 16.60
C ILE A 168 -0.74 10.30 16.94
N ARG A 169 0.36 9.58 17.22
CA ARG A 169 1.67 10.22 17.48
C ARG A 169 2.18 10.99 16.28
N ILE A 170 2.07 10.43 15.07
CA ILE A 170 2.44 11.13 13.83
C ILE A 170 1.56 12.36 13.65
N GLY A 171 0.24 12.26 13.83
CA GLY A 171 -0.68 13.39 13.75
C GLY A 171 -0.32 14.53 14.69
N LYS A 172 0.09 14.23 15.93
CA LYS A 172 0.62 15.24 16.87
C LYS A 172 1.89 15.90 16.35
N CYS A 173 2.82 15.11 15.80
CA CYS A 173 4.05 15.66 15.22
C CYS A 173 3.74 16.60 14.03
N ILE A 174 2.77 16.27 13.18
CA ILE A 174 2.32 17.17 12.10
C ILE A 174 1.85 18.50 12.68
N SER A 175 0.99 18.49 13.70
CA SER A 175 0.48 19.69 14.36
C SER A 175 1.61 20.53 14.97
N GLU A 176 2.55 19.90 15.68
CA GLU A 176 3.70 20.58 16.30
C GLU A 176 4.68 21.17 15.27
N ASN A 177 4.72 20.61 14.05
CA ASN A 177 5.51 21.09 12.94
C ASN A 177 4.77 22.06 12.00
N LYS A 178 3.83 22.85 12.52
CA LYS A 178 3.05 23.83 11.74
C LYS A 178 2.24 23.17 10.62
N ASN A 179 1.62 22.04 10.91
CA ASN A 179 0.80 21.27 9.98
C ASN A 179 1.55 20.82 8.70
N ARG A 180 2.88 20.70 8.74
CA ARG A 180 3.65 20.21 7.59
C ARG A 180 3.35 18.75 7.33
N VAL A 181 2.99 18.44 6.09
CA VAL A 181 2.71 17.07 5.67
C VAL A 181 3.98 16.36 5.19
N GLY A 182 3.98 15.02 5.25
CA GLY A 182 5.03 14.17 4.74
C GLY A 182 4.55 13.34 3.55
N TYR A 183 5.42 13.15 2.55
CA TYR A 183 5.11 12.41 1.33
C TYR A 183 6.00 11.17 1.17
N GLN A 184 5.41 10.10 0.65
CA GLN A 184 6.08 8.83 0.40
C GLN A 184 7.31 8.97 -0.51
N GLU A 185 7.27 9.87 -1.50
CA GLU A 185 8.36 10.08 -2.43
C GLU A 185 9.65 10.51 -1.76
N ASN A 186 9.56 11.22 -0.64
CA ASN A 186 10.73 11.64 0.15
C ASN A 186 11.35 10.46 0.93
N MET A 187 10.69 9.31 0.95
CA MET A 187 11.04 8.12 1.74
C MET A 187 11.63 6.98 0.91
N ILE A 188 11.81 7.14 -0.39
CA ILE A 188 12.24 6.05 -1.29
C ILE A 188 13.51 5.37 -0.78
N GLU A 189 14.49 6.12 -0.28
CA GLU A 189 15.73 5.56 0.27
C GLU A 189 15.48 4.73 1.55
N GLU A 190 14.55 5.14 2.41
CA GLU A 190 14.19 4.37 3.62
C GLU A 190 13.46 3.07 3.23
N TYR A 191 12.53 3.14 2.27
CA TYR A 191 11.90 1.94 1.72
C TYR A 191 12.92 0.98 1.13
N HIS A 192 13.91 1.47 0.39
CA HIS A 192 14.98 0.65 -0.18
C HIS A 192 15.81 -0.08 0.88
N LYS A 193 16.03 0.52 2.05
CA LYS A 193 16.80 -0.10 3.14
C LYS A 193 16.06 -1.20 3.86
N THR A 194 14.72 -1.14 3.86
CA THR A 194 13.85 -2.01 4.67
C THR A 194 13.04 -3.00 3.83
N LEU A 195 13.21 -2.99 2.53
CA LEU A 195 12.56 -3.90 1.58
C LEU A 195 13.28 -5.26 1.54
N TYR A 196 13.10 -6.08 2.58
CA TYR A 196 13.68 -7.44 2.65
C TYR A 196 12.82 -8.38 3.49
#